data_6742ec98416c0b42baea319e0201b081
#
_entry.id   6742ec98416c0b42baea319e0201b081
#
_cell.length_a   1.000
_cell.length_b   1.000
_cell.length_c   1.000
_cell.angle_alpha   90.00
_cell.angle_beta   90.00
_cell.angle_gamma   90.00
#
_symmetry.space_group_name_H-M   'P 1'
#
loop_
_entity.id
_entity.type
_entity.pdbx_description
1 polymer ?
#
loop_
_entity_poly.entity_id
_entity_poly.type
_entity_poly.pdbx_seq_one_letter_code
_entity_poly.pdbx_strand_id
1 'polypeptide(L)'
;MVIYVAAVVVVSGGLFTWDYAYRRKAEEALRPPPPDVLAKNLVENIIGRGTVKDVKVGEAAGTVEVTFESATYPPAARATVSGEVVSKDLDRVMVGLRVVKGDPLAYVRTSDGKITLAAQAEYTGRVVQLLVKPGDKVEEGRAMVLIEPQDKTDARKNLETEGLLASQAILAQLTGIKTVTAKILYKDITLATVVGKRGEKGVTSTYHESLQ
;
A
#
# COMPACT_ATOMS: atom_id res chain seq x y z
N MET A 1 -16.62 35.46 -55.71
CA MET A 1 -17.68 34.90 -54.83
C MET A 1 -17.42 33.46 -54.40
N VAL A 2 -16.79 32.61 -55.16
CA VAL A 2 -16.50 31.19 -54.83
C VAL A 2 -15.45 31.01 -53.74
N ILE A 3 -14.43 31.90 -53.63
CA ILE A 3 -13.34 31.81 -52.64
C ILE A 3 -13.84 32.12 -51.21
N TYR A 4 -14.84 33.01 -51.06
CA TYR A 4 -15.41 33.36 -49.74
C TYR A 4 -16.25 32.22 -49.14
N VAL A 5 -16.94 31.46 -49.94
CA VAL A 5 -17.76 30.33 -49.47
C VAL A 5 -16.89 29.17 -49.00
N ALA A 6 -15.77 28.90 -49.68
CA ALA A 6 -14.84 27.85 -49.28
C ALA A 6 -14.15 28.18 -47.95
N ALA A 7 -13.78 29.44 -47.71
CA ALA A 7 -13.14 29.87 -46.43
C ALA A 7 -14.10 29.76 -45.25
N VAL A 8 -15.38 30.10 -45.41
CA VAL A 8 -16.39 29.99 -44.34
C VAL A 8 -16.67 28.52 -43.98
N VAL A 9 -16.71 27.61 -44.99
CA VAL A 9 -16.94 26.18 -44.73
C VAL A 9 -15.74 25.53 -43.99
N VAL A 10 -14.50 25.91 -44.31
CA VAL A 10 -13.31 25.38 -43.63
C VAL A 10 -13.20 25.90 -42.20
N VAL A 11 -13.49 27.17 -41.98
CA VAL A 11 -13.45 27.76 -40.61
C VAL A 11 -14.58 27.22 -39.72
N SER A 12 -15.80 27.11 -40.26
CA SER A 12 -16.92 26.55 -39.50
C SER A 12 -16.76 25.03 -39.26
N GLY A 13 -16.26 24.27 -40.22
CA GLY A 13 -15.96 22.84 -40.06
C GLY A 13 -14.85 22.60 -39.01
N GLY A 14 -13.81 23.44 -39.02
CA GLY A 14 -12.73 23.37 -38.04
C GLY A 14 -13.19 23.72 -36.61
N LEU A 15 -14.03 24.72 -36.45
CA LEU A 15 -14.62 25.08 -35.15
C LEU A 15 -15.57 24.03 -34.63
N PHE A 16 -16.39 23.40 -35.47
CA PHE A 16 -17.31 22.32 -35.09
C PHE A 16 -16.54 21.05 -34.65
N THR A 17 -15.50 20.67 -35.33
CA THR A 17 -14.69 19.50 -34.97
C THR A 17 -13.91 19.76 -33.68
N TRP A 18 -13.44 21.00 -33.46
CA TRP A 18 -12.73 21.36 -32.26
C TRP A 18 -13.66 21.42 -31.04
N ASP A 19 -14.83 22.03 -31.16
CA ASP A 19 -15.86 22.09 -30.09
C ASP A 19 -16.36 20.68 -29.75
N TYR A 20 -16.59 19.83 -30.76
CA TYR A 20 -16.98 18.43 -30.53
C TYR A 20 -15.89 17.63 -29.80
N ALA A 21 -14.64 17.77 -30.21
CA ALA A 21 -13.51 17.09 -29.57
C ALA A 21 -13.29 17.59 -28.13
N TYR A 22 -13.48 18.90 -27.88
CA TYR A 22 -13.37 19.50 -26.58
C TYR A 22 -14.51 19.02 -25.65
N ARG A 23 -15.77 19.04 -26.12
CA ARG A 23 -16.92 18.54 -25.36
C ARG A 23 -16.77 17.06 -25.05
N ARG A 24 -16.33 16.24 -25.97
CA ARG A 24 -16.10 14.81 -25.76
C ARG A 24 -15.02 14.57 -24.68
N LYS A 25 -13.91 15.31 -24.71
CA LYS A 25 -12.89 15.25 -23.67
C LYS A 25 -13.41 15.72 -22.31
N ALA A 26 -14.24 16.76 -22.29
CA ALA A 26 -14.87 17.25 -21.05
C ALA A 26 -15.86 16.22 -20.49
N GLU A 27 -16.66 15.58 -21.33
CA GLU A 27 -17.58 14.50 -20.95
C GLU A 27 -16.83 13.25 -20.46
N GLU A 28 -15.72 12.87 -21.11
CA GLU A 28 -14.86 11.78 -20.67
C GLU A 28 -14.20 12.07 -19.32
N ALA A 29 -13.79 13.32 -19.08
CA ALA A 29 -13.22 13.76 -17.80
C ALA A 29 -14.26 13.80 -16.66
N LEU A 30 -15.55 13.96 -16.98
CA LEU A 30 -16.65 13.95 -16.01
C LEU A 30 -17.19 12.55 -15.71
N ARG A 31 -16.81 11.53 -16.49
CA ARG A 31 -17.21 10.16 -16.22
C ARG A 31 -16.55 9.67 -14.93
N PRO A 32 -17.29 9.05 -14.03
CA PRO A 32 -16.69 8.41 -12.88
C PRO A 32 -15.69 7.34 -13.36
N PRO A 33 -14.56 7.18 -12.67
CA PRO A 33 -13.58 6.17 -13.04
C PRO A 33 -14.22 4.78 -13.03
N PRO A 34 -13.75 3.85 -13.89
CA PRO A 34 -14.21 2.47 -13.91
C PRO A 34 -14.11 1.85 -12.50
N PRO A 35 -15.00 0.90 -12.14
CA PRO A 35 -15.06 0.34 -10.80
C PRO A 35 -13.76 -0.30 -10.31
N ASP A 36 -12.98 -0.92 -11.20
CA ASP A 36 -11.67 -1.48 -10.90
C ASP A 36 -10.63 -0.41 -10.57
N VAL A 37 -10.61 0.68 -11.34
CA VAL A 37 -9.74 1.84 -11.08
C VAL A 37 -10.13 2.52 -9.77
N LEU A 38 -11.42 2.65 -9.50
CA LEU A 38 -11.91 3.23 -8.25
C LEU A 38 -11.52 2.35 -7.06
N ALA A 39 -11.74 1.03 -7.14
CA ALA A 39 -11.37 0.10 -6.09
C ALA A 39 -9.85 0.13 -5.83
N LYS A 40 -9.03 0.15 -6.88
CA LYS A 40 -7.58 0.30 -6.77
C LYS A 40 -7.21 1.56 -6.01
N ASN A 41 -7.71 2.72 -6.44
CA ASN A 41 -7.40 4.01 -5.82
C ASN A 41 -7.83 4.07 -4.35
N LEU A 42 -8.98 3.49 -4.00
CA LEU A 42 -9.46 3.42 -2.63
C LEU A 42 -8.51 2.61 -1.73
N VAL A 43 -8.05 1.46 -2.19
CA VAL A 43 -7.12 0.63 -1.42
C VAL A 43 -5.75 1.30 -1.33
N GLU A 44 -5.23 1.86 -2.43
CA GLU A 44 -3.94 2.56 -2.42
C GLU A 44 -3.92 3.81 -1.53
N ASN A 45 -5.04 4.49 -1.37
CA ASN A 45 -5.15 5.62 -0.45
C ASN A 45 -5.08 5.22 1.03
N ILE A 46 -5.44 3.99 1.35
CA ILE A 46 -5.48 3.46 2.73
C ILE A 46 -4.21 2.69 3.07
N ILE A 47 -3.83 1.76 2.19
CA ILE A 47 -2.70 0.85 2.41
C ILE A 47 -1.39 1.49 1.99
N GLY A 48 -1.39 2.22 0.85
CA GLY A 48 -0.22 2.87 0.30
C GLY A 48 -0.20 2.82 -1.22
N ARG A 49 0.34 3.85 -1.86
CA ARG A 49 0.43 3.94 -3.32
C ARG A 49 1.33 2.84 -3.89
N GLY A 50 0.87 2.22 -4.97
CA GLY A 50 1.61 1.18 -5.68
C GLY A 50 1.59 -0.20 -5.00
N THR A 51 0.85 -0.37 -3.91
CA THR A 51 0.71 -1.67 -3.23
C THR A 51 -0.24 -2.61 -3.96
N VAL A 52 -1.24 -2.08 -4.67
CA VAL A 52 -2.24 -2.90 -5.37
C VAL A 52 -1.65 -3.50 -6.64
N LYS A 53 -1.70 -4.84 -6.73
CA LYS A 53 -1.20 -5.63 -7.85
C LYS A 53 -2.29 -5.95 -8.87
N ASP A 54 -3.50 -6.28 -8.40
CA ASP A 54 -4.60 -6.71 -9.24
C ASP A 54 -5.95 -6.35 -8.64
N VAL A 55 -6.92 -6.02 -9.49
CA VAL A 55 -8.32 -5.81 -9.10
C VAL A 55 -9.23 -6.47 -10.12
N LYS A 56 -10.14 -7.33 -9.65
CA LYS A 56 -11.15 -7.97 -10.48
C LYS A 56 -12.55 -7.59 -9.97
N VAL A 57 -13.36 -7.03 -10.83
CA VAL A 57 -14.73 -6.65 -10.53
C VAL A 57 -15.70 -7.58 -11.25
N GLY A 58 -16.48 -8.33 -10.48
CA GLY A 58 -17.57 -9.16 -10.98
C GLY A 58 -18.91 -8.44 -10.79
N GLU A 59 -19.23 -7.48 -11.67
CA GLU A 59 -20.43 -6.64 -11.52
C GLU A 59 -21.72 -7.46 -11.42
N ALA A 60 -21.90 -8.47 -12.28
CA ALA A 60 -23.09 -9.34 -12.27
C ALA A 60 -23.21 -10.13 -10.95
N ALA A 61 -22.10 -10.50 -10.33
CA ALA A 61 -22.06 -11.20 -9.05
C ALA A 61 -22.05 -10.25 -7.84
N GLY A 62 -21.83 -8.97 -8.05
CA GLY A 62 -21.67 -7.97 -6.98
C GLY A 62 -20.43 -8.23 -6.13
N THR A 63 -19.32 -8.65 -6.75
CA THR A 63 -18.08 -9.01 -6.06
C THR A 63 -16.89 -8.18 -6.54
N VAL A 64 -15.96 -7.91 -5.63
CA VAL A 64 -14.63 -7.37 -5.95
C VAL A 64 -13.57 -8.27 -5.32
N GLU A 65 -12.58 -8.66 -6.09
CA GLU A 65 -11.35 -9.25 -5.58
C GLU A 65 -10.24 -8.22 -5.78
N VAL A 66 -9.54 -7.87 -4.70
CA VAL A 66 -8.38 -6.99 -4.71
C VAL A 66 -7.17 -7.72 -4.15
N THR A 67 -6.04 -7.61 -4.84
CA THR A 67 -4.77 -8.22 -4.42
C THR A 67 -3.74 -7.11 -4.21
N PHE A 68 -3.14 -7.05 -3.03
CA PHE A 68 -2.17 -6.01 -2.69
C PHE A 68 -1.06 -6.51 -1.75
N GLU A 69 0.08 -5.85 -1.79
CA GLU A 69 1.20 -6.06 -0.86
C GLU A 69 0.85 -5.50 0.51
N SER A 70 1.13 -6.24 1.58
CA SER A 70 0.96 -5.76 2.95
C SER A 70 1.87 -4.55 3.23
N ALA A 71 1.32 -3.54 3.87
CA ALA A 71 2.07 -2.39 4.37
C ALA A 71 2.66 -2.64 5.77
N THR A 72 2.13 -3.62 6.50
CA THR A 72 2.49 -3.88 7.91
C THR A 72 3.30 -5.16 8.12
N TYR A 73 3.39 -6.04 7.11
CA TYR A 73 4.14 -7.29 7.21
C TYR A 73 5.31 -7.34 6.23
N PRO A 74 6.51 -7.79 6.64
CA PRO A 74 6.90 -8.00 8.04
C PRO A 74 7.05 -6.66 8.77
N PRO A 75 6.77 -6.63 10.09
CA PRO A 75 6.89 -5.40 10.86
C PRO A 75 8.32 -4.84 10.85
N ALA A 76 8.41 -3.52 10.83
CA ALA A 76 9.67 -2.80 10.77
C ALA A 76 10.03 -2.21 12.13
N ALA A 77 11.25 -2.44 12.61
CA ALA A 77 11.85 -1.59 13.62
C ALA A 77 12.14 -0.21 12.99
N ARG A 78 11.58 0.85 13.59
CA ARG A 78 11.62 2.21 13.05
C ARG A 78 12.57 3.09 13.85
N ALA A 79 13.10 4.12 13.17
CA ALA A 79 13.92 5.13 13.82
C ALA A 79 13.08 5.93 14.83
N THR A 80 13.53 6.01 16.05
CA THR A 80 12.92 6.83 17.12
C THR A 80 13.53 8.24 17.20
N VAL A 81 14.62 8.47 16.49
CA VAL A 81 15.31 9.76 16.39
C VAL A 81 15.92 9.93 15.00
N SER A 82 16.03 11.17 14.51
CA SER A 82 16.67 11.48 13.25
C SER A 82 18.19 11.56 13.41
N GLY A 83 18.93 11.18 12.36
CA GLY A 83 20.39 11.26 12.35
C GLY A 83 21.03 10.49 11.20
N GLU A 84 22.35 10.34 11.26
CA GLU A 84 23.15 9.54 10.35
C GLU A 84 23.44 8.17 10.96
N VAL A 85 23.11 7.12 10.25
CA VAL A 85 23.32 5.73 10.71
C VAL A 85 24.81 5.45 10.90
N VAL A 86 25.18 4.96 12.08
CA VAL A 86 26.56 4.59 12.40
C VAL A 86 26.76 3.08 12.36
N SER A 87 28.00 2.62 12.14
CA SER A 87 28.33 1.18 12.08
C SER A 87 28.20 0.48 13.43
N LYS A 88 28.13 1.23 14.55
CA LYS A 88 28.03 0.64 15.88
C LYS A 88 26.87 -0.36 15.95
N ASP A 89 27.23 -1.60 16.26
CA ASP A 89 26.34 -2.79 16.37
C ASP A 89 25.56 -3.16 15.09
N LEU A 90 25.43 -2.27 14.07
CA LEU A 90 24.76 -2.60 12.81
C LEU A 90 25.49 -3.73 12.06
N ASP A 91 26.81 -3.80 12.16
CA ASP A 91 27.62 -4.87 11.54
C ASP A 91 27.30 -6.27 12.11
N ARG A 92 26.68 -6.32 13.30
CA ARG A 92 26.23 -7.57 13.94
C ARG A 92 24.81 -7.95 13.54
N VAL A 93 24.03 -6.97 13.06
CA VAL A 93 22.65 -7.20 12.63
C VAL A 93 22.68 -7.67 11.18
N MET A 94 22.47 -8.95 10.97
CA MET A 94 22.45 -9.57 9.65
C MET A 94 21.14 -10.30 9.38
N VAL A 95 20.80 -10.47 8.12
CA VAL A 95 19.64 -11.28 7.70
C VAL A 95 19.77 -12.69 8.27
N GLY A 96 18.69 -13.18 8.90
CA GLY A 96 18.66 -14.47 9.61
C GLY A 96 19.00 -14.40 11.09
N LEU A 97 19.52 -13.28 11.61
CA LEU A 97 19.79 -13.10 13.04
C LEU A 97 18.50 -13.21 13.84
N ARG A 98 18.54 -14.03 14.90
CA ARG A 98 17.48 -14.06 15.90
C ARG A 98 17.66 -12.89 16.85
N VAL A 99 16.58 -12.15 17.08
CA VAL A 99 16.52 -11.00 18.00
C VAL A 99 15.43 -11.22 19.02
N VAL A 100 15.62 -10.65 20.20
CA VAL A 100 14.63 -10.62 21.27
C VAL A 100 14.07 -9.20 21.37
N LYS A 101 12.82 -9.05 21.77
CA LYS A 101 12.21 -7.73 21.99
C LYS A 101 13.09 -6.90 22.92
N GLY A 102 13.42 -5.69 22.50
CA GLY A 102 14.31 -4.77 23.20
C GLY A 102 15.77 -4.79 22.72
N ASP A 103 16.18 -5.78 21.92
CA ASP A 103 17.54 -5.81 21.39
C ASP A 103 17.85 -4.57 20.55
N PRO A 104 19.03 -3.92 20.74
CA PRO A 104 19.44 -2.80 19.92
C PRO A 104 19.76 -3.25 18.50
N LEU A 105 19.22 -2.52 17.50
CA LEU A 105 19.38 -2.87 16.09
C LEU A 105 20.18 -1.83 15.31
N ALA A 106 19.99 -0.54 15.63
CA ALA A 106 20.71 0.51 14.93
C ALA A 106 20.90 1.75 15.80
N TYR A 107 22.04 2.42 15.59
CA TYR A 107 22.37 3.69 16.22
C TYR A 107 22.54 4.78 15.16
N VAL A 108 22.25 6.01 15.53
CA VAL A 108 22.48 7.19 14.69
C VAL A 108 23.32 8.21 15.40
N ARG A 109 24.06 9.00 14.63
CA ARG A 109 24.68 10.24 15.08
C ARG A 109 23.69 11.37 14.86
N THR A 110 23.23 11.95 15.93
CA THR A 110 22.31 13.10 15.93
C THR A 110 23.04 14.40 15.54
N SER A 111 22.31 15.46 15.26
CA SER A 111 22.87 16.76 14.85
C SER A 111 23.78 17.40 15.89
N ASP A 112 23.64 17.06 17.17
CA ASP A 112 24.52 17.47 18.27
C ASP A 112 25.78 16.59 18.41
N GLY A 113 25.99 15.64 17.47
CA GLY A 113 27.15 14.75 17.41
C GLY A 113 27.08 13.53 18.32
N LYS A 114 26.04 13.37 19.12
CA LYS A 114 25.87 12.20 20.01
C LYS A 114 25.44 10.97 19.23
N ILE A 115 25.94 9.81 19.67
CA ILE A 115 25.49 8.51 19.16
C ILE A 115 24.37 8.01 20.08
N THR A 116 23.18 7.86 19.47
CA THR A 116 21.94 7.49 20.19
C THR A 116 21.35 6.24 19.56
N LEU A 117 20.76 5.36 20.39
CA LEU A 117 19.99 4.20 19.93
C LEU A 117 18.78 4.72 19.12
N ALA A 118 18.71 4.33 17.86
CA ALA A 118 17.64 4.78 16.95
C ALA A 118 16.60 3.70 16.71
N ALA A 119 16.97 2.42 16.66
CA ALA A 119 16.03 1.33 16.46
C ALA A 119 16.35 0.15 17.38
N GLN A 120 15.29 -0.42 17.94
CA GLN A 120 15.35 -1.65 18.73
C GLN A 120 14.27 -2.63 18.25
N ALA A 121 14.46 -3.93 18.53
CA ALA A 121 13.50 -4.94 18.16
C ALA A 121 12.20 -4.76 18.95
N GLU A 122 11.10 -4.51 18.24
CA GLU A 122 9.76 -4.43 18.84
C GLU A 122 9.17 -5.81 19.13
N TYR A 123 9.69 -6.83 18.42
CA TYR A 123 9.25 -8.22 18.50
C TYR A 123 10.43 -9.16 18.67
N THR A 124 10.23 -10.27 19.39
CA THR A 124 11.13 -11.42 19.32
C THR A 124 10.90 -12.13 17.99
N GLY A 125 11.97 -12.34 17.22
CA GLY A 125 11.84 -12.91 15.89
C GLY A 125 13.16 -13.06 15.16
N ARG A 126 13.10 -12.96 13.84
CA ARG A 126 14.28 -13.08 12.95
C ARG A 126 14.36 -11.88 12.02
N VAL A 127 15.55 -11.31 11.87
CA VAL A 127 15.80 -10.23 10.89
C VAL A 127 15.68 -10.82 9.48
N VAL A 128 14.80 -10.21 8.66
CA VAL A 128 14.58 -10.62 7.26
C VAL A 128 15.15 -9.64 6.26
N GLN A 129 15.36 -8.38 6.66
CA GLN A 129 15.97 -7.38 5.79
C GLN A 129 16.49 -6.17 6.60
N LEU A 130 17.64 -5.66 6.14
CA LEU A 130 18.15 -4.35 6.54
C LEU A 130 17.77 -3.35 5.46
N LEU A 131 17.13 -2.25 5.86
CA LEU A 131 16.68 -1.17 4.96
C LEU A 131 17.61 0.04 4.96
N VAL A 132 18.61 0.00 5.84
CA VAL A 132 19.59 1.07 6.02
C VAL A 132 21.01 0.49 6.10
N LYS A 133 21.98 1.34 5.78
CA LYS A 133 23.41 1.06 5.88
C LYS A 133 24.12 2.21 6.60
N PRO A 134 25.35 2.01 7.12
CA PRO A 134 26.14 3.09 7.71
C PRO A 134 26.30 4.25 6.73
N GLY A 135 26.12 5.49 7.24
CA GLY A 135 26.15 6.73 6.46
C GLY A 135 24.80 7.19 5.90
N ASP A 136 23.76 6.35 5.95
CA ASP A 136 22.42 6.79 5.53
C ASP A 136 21.86 7.82 6.51
N LYS A 137 21.22 8.86 5.98
CA LYS A 137 20.43 9.80 6.77
C LYS A 137 19.03 9.26 6.95
N VAL A 138 18.58 9.21 8.18
CA VAL A 138 17.24 8.75 8.54
C VAL A 138 16.49 9.81 9.32
N GLU A 139 15.20 9.87 9.09
CA GLU A 139 14.26 10.67 9.86
C GLU A 139 13.52 9.77 10.85
N GLU A 140 13.01 10.36 11.92
CA GLU A 140 12.14 9.66 12.87
C GLU A 140 10.96 9.00 12.15
N GLY A 141 10.62 7.77 12.54
CA GLY A 141 9.58 6.95 11.90
C GLY A 141 10.05 6.14 10.68
N ARG A 142 11.25 6.41 10.10
CA ARG A 142 11.76 5.64 8.98
C ARG A 142 12.01 4.19 9.36
N ALA A 143 11.51 3.25 8.55
CA ALA A 143 11.79 1.83 8.71
C ALA A 143 13.29 1.54 8.50
N MET A 144 13.92 0.81 9.42
CA MET A 144 15.35 0.51 9.39
C MET A 144 15.65 -0.98 9.24
N VAL A 145 14.90 -1.83 9.94
CA VAL A 145 15.11 -3.29 9.93
C VAL A 145 13.76 -3.98 9.91
N LEU A 146 13.56 -4.93 9.00
CA LEU A 146 12.37 -5.79 8.97
C LEU A 146 12.62 -7.04 9.81
N ILE A 147 11.67 -7.37 10.67
CA ILE A 147 11.73 -8.51 11.58
C ILE A 147 10.52 -9.40 11.34
N GLU A 148 10.74 -10.66 11.00
CA GLU A 148 9.69 -11.67 11.01
C GLU A 148 9.44 -12.10 12.46
N PRO A 149 8.27 -11.76 13.05
CA PRO A 149 7.99 -12.07 14.45
C PRO A 149 7.85 -13.58 14.67
N GLN A 150 8.31 -14.07 15.83
CA GLN A 150 8.11 -15.45 16.26
C GLN A 150 6.64 -15.69 16.63
N ASP A 151 6.03 -14.76 17.36
CA ASP A 151 4.59 -14.75 17.62
C ASP A 151 3.86 -14.04 16.46
N LYS A 152 3.00 -14.78 15.79
CA LYS A 152 2.26 -14.31 14.61
C LYS A 152 0.92 -13.64 14.94
N THR A 153 0.53 -13.58 16.21
CA THR A 153 -0.77 -13.06 16.63
C THR A 153 -0.99 -11.62 16.18
N ASP A 154 -0.03 -10.74 16.45
CA ASP A 154 -0.12 -9.34 16.03
C ASP A 154 -0.04 -9.20 14.50
N ALA A 155 0.76 -10.02 13.84
CA ALA A 155 0.84 -10.04 12.37
C ALA A 155 -0.51 -10.39 11.75
N ARG A 156 -1.19 -11.43 12.24
CA ARG A 156 -2.54 -11.81 11.77
C ARG A 156 -3.54 -10.67 11.97
N LYS A 157 -3.55 -10.07 13.17
CA LYS A 157 -4.45 -8.96 13.50
C LYS A 157 -4.22 -7.75 12.58
N ASN A 158 -2.96 -7.42 12.28
CA ASN A 158 -2.63 -6.33 11.37
C ASN A 158 -3.10 -6.62 9.94
N LEU A 159 -2.85 -7.84 9.43
CA LEU A 159 -3.34 -8.25 8.10
C LEU A 159 -4.87 -8.25 8.03
N GLU A 160 -5.55 -8.72 9.08
CA GLU A 160 -7.01 -8.64 9.15
C GLU A 160 -7.50 -7.20 9.11
N THR A 161 -6.83 -6.30 9.83
CA THR A 161 -7.14 -4.87 9.83
C THR A 161 -6.95 -4.26 8.44
N GLU A 162 -5.85 -4.55 7.75
CA GLU A 162 -5.62 -4.10 6.36
C GLU A 162 -6.75 -4.56 5.43
N GLY A 163 -7.10 -5.86 5.50
CA GLY A 163 -8.18 -6.43 4.70
C GLY A 163 -9.55 -5.84 5.03
N LEU A 164 -9.84 -5.60 6.31
CA LEU A 164 -11.07 -4.96 6.77
C LEU A 164 -11.19 -3.54 6.22
N LEU A 165 -10.14 -2.73 6.35
CA LEU A 165 -10.13 -1.34 5.87
C LEU A 165 -10.29 -1.28 4.35
N ALA A 166 -9.56 -2.11 3.59
CA ALA A 166 -9.70 -2.21 2.14
C ALA A 166 -11.13 -2.60 1.74
N SER A 167 -11.70 -3.61 2.41
CA SER A 167 -13.07 -4.08 2.14
C SER A 167 -14.10 -3.02 2.45
N GLN A 168 -14.00 -2.36 3.60
CA GLN A 168 -14.93 -1.29 4.00
C GLN A 168 -14.91 -0.11 3.03
N ALA A 169 -13.73 0.32 2.59
CA ALA A 169 -13.60 1.41 1.63
C ALA A 169 -14.30 1.09 0.30
N ILE A 170 -14.08 -0.11 -0.24
CA ILE A 170 -14.71 -0.55 -1.48
C ILE A 170 -16.23 -0.66 -1.31
N LEU A 171 -16.69 -1.31 -0.25
CA LEU A 171 -18.12 -1.48 0.03
C LEU A 171 -18.84 -0.14 0.28
N ALA A 172 -18.18 0.85 0.85
CA ALA A 172 -18.77 2.17 1.07
C ALA A 172 -18.99 2.94 -0.23
N GLN A 173 -18.08 2.83 -1.21
CA GLN A 173 -18.09 3.63 -2.43
C GLN A 173 -18.75 2.93 -3.63
N LEU A 174 -18.61 1.62 -3.74
CA LEU A 174 -19.16 0.85 -4.85
C LEU A 174 -20.52 0.22 -4.47
N THR A 175 -21.61 0.94 -4.76
CA THR A 175 -22.98 0.59 -4.30
C THR A 175 -23.48 -0.79 -4.76
N GLY A 176 -23.07 -1.25 -5.95
CA GLY A 176 -23.45 -2.57 -6.50
C GLY A 176 -22.72 -3.76 -5.90
N ILE A 177 -21.66 -3.51 -5.12
CA ILE A 177 -20.82 -4.58 -4.57
C ILE A 177 -21.37 -5.08 -3.23
N LYS A 178 -21.50 -6.38 -3.11
CA LYS A 178 -22.00 -7.09 -1.89
C LYS A 178 -20.87 -7.75 -1.11
N THR A 179 -19.83 -8.21 -1.81
CA THR A 179 -18.70 -8.95 -1.21
C THR A 179 -17.38 -8.46 -1.77
N VAL A 180 -16.42 -8.25 -0.89
CA VAL A 180 -15.03 -7.93 -1.25
C VAL A 180 -14.12 -9.00 -0.69
N THR A 181 -13.24 -9.53 -1.54
CA THR A 181 -12.18 -10.47 -1.16
C THR A 181 -10.84 -9.74 -1.31
N ALA A 182 -10.18 -9.48 -0.21
CA ALA A 182 -8.86 -8.88 -0.14
C ALA A 182 -7.80 -9.99 0.03
N LYS A 183 -6.92 -10.16 -0.98
CA LYS A 183 -5.76 -11.04 -0.93
C LYS A 183 -4.52 -10.21 -0.60
N ILE A 184 -3.91 -10.49 0.53
CA ILE A 184 -2.79 -9.73 1.07
C ILE A 184 -1.51 -10.52 0.85
N LEU A 185 -0.56 -9.90 0.14
CA LEU A 185 0.68 -10.54 -0.30
C LEU A 185 1.88 -10.08 0.52
N TYR A 186 2.90 -10.92 0.55
CA TYR A 186 4.28 -10.57 0.82
C TYR A 186 5.19 -11.39 -0.09
N LYS A 187 6.01 -10.72 -0.93
CA LYS A 187 6.89 -11.36 -1.91
C LYS A 187 6.16 -12.42 -2.75
N ASP A 188 5.03 -12.03 -3.33
CA ASP A 188 4.15 -12.87 -4.17
C ASP A 188 3.48 -14.07 -3.47
N ILE A 189 3.66 -14.23 -2.16
CA ILE A 189 2.96 -15.23 -1.36
C ILE A 189 1.71 -14.61 -0.74
N THR A 190 0.55 -15.22 -0.93
CA THR A 190 -0.68 -14.79 -0.25
C THR A 190 -0.61 -15.16 1.23
N LEU A 191 -0.41 -14.16 2.09
CA LEU A 191 -0.34 -14.32 3.54
C LEU A 191 -1.71 -14.45 4.19
N ALA A 192 -2.67 -13.68 3.70
CA ALA A 192 -4.03 -13.69 4.20
C ALA A 192 -5.04 -13.43 3.09
N THR A 193 -6.21 -14.03 3.21
CA THR A 193 -7.40 -13.71 2.43
C THR A 193 -8.48 -13.26 3.41
N VAL A 194 -8.94 -12.04 3.23
CA VAL A 194 -9.94 -11.40 4.09
C VAL A 194 -11.19 -11.12 3.28
N VAL A 195 -12.34 -11.58 3.74
CA VAL A 195 -13.63 -11.43 3.06
C VAL A 195 -14.54 -10.54 3.88
N GLY A 196 -14.90 -9.39 3.32
CA GLY A 196 -15.87 -8.46 3.86
C GLY A 196 -17.19 -8.52 3.10
N LYS A 197 -18.32 -8.40 3.80
CA LYS A 197 -19.64 -8.39 3.19
C LYS A 197 -20.43 -7.15 3.60
N ARG A 198 -21.23 -6.65 2.67
CA ARG A 198 -22.08 -5.48 2.92
C ARG A 198 -23.10 -5.77 4.03
N GLY A 199 -23.17 -4.88 5.01
CA GLY A 199 -24.04 -5.00 6.17
C GLY A 199 -23.45 -5.81 7.34
N GLU A 200 -22.34 -6.52 7.14
CA GLU A 200 -21.59 -7.16 8.23
C GLU A 200 -20.55 -6.19 8.80
N LYS A 201 -20.39 -6.18 10.14
CA LYS A 201 -19.38 -5.33 10.82
C LYS A 201 -17.98 -5.93 10.84
N GLY A 202 -17.90 -7.27 10.72
CA GLY A 202 -16.65 -8.02 10.76
C GLY A 202 -16.28 -8.57 9.39
N VAL A 203 -15.14 -9.23 9.36
CA VAL A 203 -14.61 -9.96 8.19
C VAL A 203 -14.32 -11.40 8.55
N THR A 204 -14.25 -12.25 7.54
CA THR A 204 -13.75 -13.63 7.69
C THR A 204 -12.33 -13.68 7.12
N SER A 205 -11.38 -14.18 7.90
CA SER A 205 -9.97 -14.22 7.52
C SER A 205 -9.46 -15.65 7.47
N THR A 206 -8.68 -15.96 6.43
CA THR A 206 -7.90 -17.20 6.31
C THR A 206 -6.43 -16.83 6.13
N TYR A 207 -5.54 -17.58 6.76
CA TYR A 207 -4.10 -17.26 6.78
C TYR A 207 -3.29 -18.38 6.15
N HIS A 208 -2.18 -18.00 5.54
CA HIS A 208 -1.17 -18.94 5.07
C HIS A 208 -0.58 -19.75 6.23
N GLU A 209 -0.10 -20.96 5.95
CA GLU A 209 0.51 -21.84 6.95
C GLU A 209 1.68 -21.21 7.72
N SER A 210 2.47 -20.34 7.04
CA SER A 210 3.57 -19.62 7.69
C SER A 210 3.13 -18.64 8.78
N LEU A 211 1.84 -18.36 8.87
CA LEU A 211 1.23 -17.50 9.89
C LEU A 211 0.38 -18.33 10.88
N GLN A 212 0.23 -19.62 10.66
CA GLN A 212 -0.43 -20.53 11.60
C GLN A 212 0.53 -20.91 12.71
#